data_a1afdf7aefb4e53481d4bac7cc1cf9eb
#
_entry.id   a1afdf7aefb4e53481d4bac7cc1cf9eb
#
_cell.length_a   1.000
_cell.length_b   1.000
_cell.length_c   1.000
_cell.angle_alpha   90.00
_cell.angle_beta   90.00
_cell.angle_gamma   90.00
#
_symmetry.space_group_name_H-M   'P 1'
#
loop_
_entity.id
_entity.type
_entity.pdbx_description
1 polymer ?
#
loop_
_entity_poly.entity_id
_entity_poly.type
_entity_poly.pdbx_seq_one_letter_code
_entity_poly.pdbx_strand_id
1 'polypeptide(L)'
;MRENPGIDVGLHLTFTSEWDNVKWRPLTHCPSLTDSNGYFLPMMSPNSAYPGLAILENTWSLAEIEQEARAQIEMALKNIPQISHISGHMGSTGFDPEVVKLMRRLSEEYHLPVVDRVEAMQEYDFTYSGYDGASKTPAEKEASFIRMLDKLEPGKRYMFLDHPALDNEEMKTVGHIGYENVAMDRQGVTDLFTSPKVKQALKDKNIDLISYNDLTKELPRAEASKALDKAFGNYLRAVKKADQDLHSIMILQHGKVVKEQWLGEGDRHTPHILNSVSKTFTATAIGFAVAEGKLKVTDKVISFFPDQLPAEVSPYLKELEIRHLLTMSSGHDVDPTALVRQEGNEKADWVKIFLSAPLVHKPGTYFVYNSLGTYMLSAIIQKV
;
A
#
# COMPACT_ATOMS: atom_id res chain seq x y z
N MET A 1 -12.52 -18.98 -10.68
CA MET A 1 -12.15 -18.48 -9.33
C MET A 1 -11.94 -19.64 -8.35
N ARG A 2 -12.96 -20.46 -8.08
CA ARG A 2 -12.82 -21.58 -7.10
C ARG A 2 -11.70 -22.56 -7.43
N GLU A 3 -11.43 -22.80 -8.71
CA GLU A 3 -10.36 -23.69 -9.19
C GLU A 3 -8.96 -23.04 -9.11
N ASN A 4 -8.89 -21.72 -8.88
CA ASN A 4 -7.66 -20.96 -8.81
C ASN A 4 -7.67 -20.06 -7.55
N PRO A 5 -7.56 -20.63 -6.35
CA PRO A 5 -7.72 -19.91 -5.08
C PRO A 5 -6.61 -18.89 -4.79
N GLY A 6 -5.50 -18.96 -5.52
CA GLY A 6 -4.38 -18.00 -5.38
C GLY A 6 -4.51 -16.75 -6.24
N ILE A 7 -5.57 -16.63 -7.06
CA ILE A 7 -5.80 -15.42 -7.85
C ILE A 7 -6.49 -14.38 -6.96
N ASP A 8 -5.93 -13.18 -6.91
CA ASP A 8 -6.56 -12.01 -6.32
C ASP A 8 -7.69 -11.50 -7.22
N VAL A 9 -8.83 -11.16 -6.64
CA VAL A 9 -10.04 -10.77 -7.37
C VAL A 9 -10.60 -9.48 -6.81
N GLY A 10 -10.71 -8.46 -7.65
CA GLY A 10 -11.46 -7.24 -7.35
C GLY A 10 -12.90 -7.29 -7.86
N LEU A 11 -13.79 -6.65 -7.14
CA LEU A 11 -15.11 -6.32 -7.65
C LEU A 11 -15.03 -5.02 -8.45
N HIS A 12 -15.33 -5.11 -9.75
CA HIS A 12 -15.42 -3.94 -10.61
C HIS A 12 -16.87 -3.44 -10.63
N LEU A 13 -17.21 -2.52 -9.69
CA LEU A 13 -18.55 -1.93 -9.58
C LEU A 13 -18.94 -1.23 -10.88
N THR A 14 -20.12 -1.51 -11.39
CA THR A 14 -20.62 -0.88 -12.61
C THR A 14 -21.99 -0.26 -12.43
N PHE A 15 -22.17 0.95 -12.96
CA PHE A 15 -23.44 1.66 -13.07
C PHE A 15 -23.74 2.05 -14.52
N THR A 16 -22.93 1.54 -15.48
CA THR A 16 -23.09 1.81 -16.90
C THR A 16 -23.04 0.51 -17.69
N SER A 17 -23.60 0.52 -18.91
CA SER A 17 -23.68 -0.61 -19.83
C SER A 17 -23.02 -0.24 -21.16
N GLU A 18 -21.76 0.06 -21.13
CA GLU A 18 -20.87 0.65 -22.14
C GLU A 18 -21.15 0.24 -23.61
N TRP A 19 -21.51 -1.03 -23.85
CA TRP A 19 -21.51 -1.62 -25.19
C TRP A 19 -22.83 -1.44 -25.94
N ASP A 20 -22.81 -1.38 -27.28
CA ASP A 20 -24.01 -1.20 -28.10
C ASP A 20 -24.88 -2.46 -28.16
N ASN A 21 -24.25 -3.62 -28.32
CA ASN A 21 -24.95 -4.88 -28.56
C ASN A 21 -25.10 -5.76 -27.31
N VAL A 22 -24.32 -5.50 -26.26
CA VAL A 22 -24.29 -6.27 -25.02
C VAL A 22 -24.59 -5.32 -23.88
N LYS A 23 -25.79 -5.42 -23.31
CA LYS A 23 -26.22 -4.55 -22.21
C LYS A 23 -26.63 -5.37 -21.00
N TRP A 24 -26.38 -4.82 -19.81
CA TRP A 24 -26.78 -5.45 -18.56
C TRP A 24 -27.70 -4.56 -17.74
N ARG A 25 -28.45 -5.22 -16.88
CA ARG A 25 -29.40 -4.60 -15.98
C ARG A 25 -28.80 -4.50 -14.59
N PRO A 26 -29.21 -3.52 -13.79
CA PRO A 26 -28.90 -3.50 -12.37
C PRO A 26 -29.47 -4.74 -11.64
N LEU A 27 -28.88 -5.07 -10.50
CA LEU A 27 -29.40 -6.08 -9.59
C LEU A 27 -30.63 -5.59 -8.82
N THR A 28 -30.80 -4.27 -8.72
CA THR A 28 -31.85 -3.61 -7.97
C THR A 28 -32.72 -2.71 -8.86
N HIS A 29 -33.76 -2.13 -8.30
CA HIS A 29 -34.53 -1.12 -8.99
C HIS A 29 -33.89 0.25 -8.83
N CYS A 30 -33.23 0.75 -9.90
CA CYS A 30 -32.57 2.05 -9.92
C CYS A 30 -32.85 2.82 -11.23
N PRO A 31 -34.09 3.35 -11.38
CA PRO A 31 -34.52 4.03 -12.59
C PRO A 31 -33.71 5.26 -12.96
N SER A 32 -33.06 5.91 -12.02
CA SER A 32 -32.20 7.07 -12.31
C SER A 32 -30.87 6.72 -13.01
N LEU A 33 -30.52 5.43 -13.05
CA LEU A 33 -29.30 4.92 -13.67
C LEU A 33 -29.60 4.13 -14.97
N THR A 34 -30.85 4.00 -15.35
CA THR A 34 -31.28 3.12 -16.45
C THR A 34 -32.03 3.84 -17.56
N ASP A 35 -32.01 3.23 -18.74
CA ASP A 35 -32.83 3.62 -19.87
C ASP A 35 -34.31 3.15 -19.69
N SER A 36 -35.19 3.50 -20.62
CA SER A 36 -36.60 3.11 -20.60
C SER A 36 -36.82 1.59 -20.69
N ASN A 37 -35.84 0.81 -21.09
CA ASN A 37 -35.87 -0.64 -21.15
C ASN A 37 -35.32 -1.29 -19.87
N GLY A 38 -34.85 -0.49 -18.90
CA GLY A 38 -34.30 -0.94 -17.64
C GLY A 38 -32.86 -1.47 -17.74
N TYR A 39 -32.12 -1.12 -18.78
CA TYR A 39 -30.67 -1.35 -18.87
C TYR A 39 -29.92 -0.13 -18.35
N PHE A 40 -28.76 -0.32 -17.74
CA PHE A 40 -27.91 0.81 -17.39
C PHE A 40 -27.65 1.73 -18.59
N LEU A 41 -27.57 3.04 -18.35
CA LEU A 41 -27.11 4.01 -19.34
C LEU A 41 -25.69 3.64 -19.83
N PRO A 42 -25.36 3.86 -21.12
CA PRO A 42 -24.07 3.40 -21.65
C PRO A 42 -22.87 4.16 -21.11
N MET A 43 -23.00 5.43 -20.78
CA MET A 43 -21.87 6.31 -20.49
C MET A 43 -21.95 6.88 -19.06
N MET A 44 -20.77 7.13 -18.47
CA MET A 44 -20.68 7.90 -17.24
C MET A 44 -20.69 9.40 -17.53
N SER A 45 -19.83 9.85 -18.45
CA SER A 45 -19.68 11.27 -18.83
C SER A 45 -20.30 11.54 -20.20
N PRO A 46 -20.68 12.82 -20.47
CA PRO A 46 -21.21 13.24 -21.76
C PRO A 46 -20.36 12.76 -22.94
N ASN A 47 -20.99 12.15 -23.91
CA ASN A 47 -20.36 11.62 -25.10
C ASN A 47 -21.18 12.01 -26.35
N SER A 48 -20.54 12.68 -27.31
CA SER A 48 -21.22 13.16 -28.53
C SER A 48 -21.79 12.04 -29.40
N ALA A 49 -21.29 10.80 -29.29
CA ALA A 49 -21.85 9.65 -29.96
C ALA A 49 -23.12 9.10 -29.28
N TYR A 50 -23.34 9.45 -28.01
CA TYR A 50 -24.45 8.98 -27.15
C TYR A 50 -25.08 10.17 -26.39
N PRO A 51 -25.61 11.20 -27.08
CA PRO A 51 -26.13 12.40 -26.44
C PRO A 51 -27.32 12.09 -25.52
N GLY A 52 -27.27 12.62 -24.30
CA GLY A 52 -28.29 12.39 -23.28
C GLY A 52 -28.28 11.02 -22.61
N LEU A 53 -27.32 10.15 -22.95
CA LEU A 53 -27.24 8.78 -22.44
C LEU A 53 -26.09 8.58 -21.45
N ALA A 54 -25.58 9.65 -20.85
CA ALA A 54 -24.62 9.55 -19.76
C ALA A 54 -25.27 9.80 -18.39
N ILE A 55 -24.78 9.16 -17.36
CA ILE A 55 -25.28 9.37 -15.98
C ILE A 55 -25.14 10.86 -15.61
N LEU A 56 -24.01 11.51 -15.93
CA LEU A 56 -23.76 12.92 -15.63
C LEU A 56 -24.56 13.91 -16.49
N GLU A 57 -25.29 13.45 -17.51
CA GLU A 57 -26.26 14.29 -18.26
C GLU A 57 -27.68 14.19 -17.67
N ASN A 58 -27.90 13.29 -16.71
CA ASN A 58 -29.21 12.98 -16.13
C ASN A 58 -29.21 13.24 -14.62
N THR A 59 -30.42 13.32 -14.04
CA THR A 59 -30.55 13.37 -12.59
C THR A 59 -30.43 11.96 -12.02
N TRP A 60 -29.37 11.72 -11.29
CA TRP A 60 -29.11 10.44 -10.62
C TRP A 60 -29.43 10.52 -9.12
N SER A 61 -29.65 9.36 -8.49
CA SER A 61 -30.00 9.22 -7.07
C SER A 61 -28.88 8.52 -6.30
N LEU A 62 -28.31 9.21 -5.29
CA LEU A 62 -27.32 8.61 -4.40
C LEU A 62 -27.85 7.36 -3.68
N ALA A 63 -29.14 7.37 -3.31
CA ALA A 63 -29.75 6.22 -2.64
C ALA A 63 -29.84 4.99 -3.57
N GLU A 64 -30.11 5.19 -4.87
CA GLU A 64 -30.11 4.11 -5.85
C GLU A 64 -28.71 3.58 -6.12
N ILE A 65 -27.70 4.47 -6.18
CA ILE A 65 -26.29 4.08 -6.28
C ILE A 65 -25.87 3.24 -5.07
N GLU A 66 -26.24 3.65 -3.85
CA GLU A 66 -25.96 2.87 -2.64
C GLU A 66 -26.61 1.51 -2.67
N GLN A 67 -27.91 1.45 -2.99
CA GLN A 67 -28.66 0.20 -3.06
C GLN A 67 -28.04 -0.78 -4.06
N GLU A 68 -27.68 -0.30 -5.24
CA GLU A 68 -27.10 -1.12 -6.29
C GLU A 68 -25.66 -1.56 -5.94
N ALA A 69 -24.84 -0.64 -5.41
CA ALA A 69 -23.49 -0.98 -4.96
C ALA A 69 -23.50 -2.08 -3.90
N ARG A 70 -24.37 -1.98 -2.90
CA ARG A 70 -24.54 -3.03 -1.88
C ARG A 70 -24.93 -4.37 -2.49
N ALA A 71 -25.89 -4.38 -3.39
CA ALA A 71 -26.32 -5.60 -4.06
C ALA A 71 -25.18 -6.26 -4.86
N GLN A 72 -24.38 -5.47 -5.57
CA GLN A 72 -23.23 -5.97 -6.31
C GLN A 72 -22.14 -6.52 -5.36
N ILE A 73 -21.82 -5.81 -4.27
CA ILE A 73 -20.82 -6.24 -3.27
C ILE A 73 -21.27 -7.56 -2.61
N GLU A 74 -22.49 -7.62 -2.13
CA GLU A 74 -23.05 -8.81 -1.45
C GLU A 74 -23.15 -10.02 -2.38
N MET A 75 -23.53 -9.79 -3.64
CA MET A 75 -23.56 -10.84 -4.66
C MET A 75 -22.16 -11.37 -4.96
N ALA A 76 -21.17 -10.48 -5.06
CA ALA A 76 -19.79 -10.84 -5.30
C ALA A 76 -19.21 -11.64 -4.12
N LEU A 77 -19.34 -11.15 -2.89
CA LEU A 77 -18.87 -11.81 -1.68
C LEU A 77 -19.48 -13.20 -1.49
N LYS A 78 -20.78 -13.34 -1.81
CA LYS A 78 -21.50 -14.64 -1.74
C LYS A 78 -20.93 -15.68 -2.71
N ASN A 79 -20.48 -15.26 -3.88
CA ASN A 79 -20.12 -16.18 -4.96
C ASN A 79 -18.62 -16.31 -5.18
N ILE A 80 -17.82 -15.32 -4.78
CA ILE A 80 -16.38 -15.23 -5.04
C ILE A 80 -15.66 -14.96 -3.70
N PRO A 81 -15.19 -16.01 -3.01
CA PRO A 81 -14.56 -15.85 -1.69
C PRO A 81 -13.22 -15.09 -1.73
N GLN A 82 -12.62 -14.88 -2.91
CA GLN A 82 -11.35 -14.20 -3.08
C GLN A 82 -11.49 -12.67 -3.29
N ILE A 83 -12.70 -12.09 -3.21
CA ILE A 83 -12.86 -10.63 -3.32
C ILE A 83 -12.05 -9.95 -2.24
N SER A 84 -11.11 -9.11 -2.65
CA SER A 84 -10.17 -8.40 -1.79
C SER A 84 -10.28 -6.89 -1.86
N HIS A 85 -10.85 -6.36 -2.96
CA HIS A 85 -10.93 -4.93 -3.21
C HIS A 85 -12.06 -4.58 -4.16
N ILE A 86 -12.34 -3.27 -4.27
CA ILE A 86 -13.34 -2.69 -5.18
C ILE A 86 -12.63 -1.73 -6.13
N SER A 87 -13.03 -1.75 -7.39
CA SER A 87 -12.74 -0.71 -8.38
C SER A 87 -14.04 -0.32 -9.09
N GLY A 88 -14.05 0.78 -9.84
CA GLY A 88 -15.24 1.29 -10.51
C GLY A 88 -15.13 1.35 -12.03
N HIS A 89 -16.07 0.74 -12.72
CA HIS A 89 -16.19 0.83 -14.16
C HIS A 89 -16.40 2.28 -14.61
N MET A 90 -15.63 2.76 -15.57
CA MET A 90 -15.69 4.12 -16.09
C MET A 90 -15.65 5.22 -15.02
N GLY A 91 -14.93 5.00 -13.91
CA GLY A 91 -14.82 5.97 -12.82
C GLY A 91 -16.05 6.06 -11.93
N SER A 92 -16.89 5.04 -11.92
CA SER A 92 -18.15 5.00 -11.16
C SER A 92 -18.03 5.17 -9.65
N THR A 93 -16.83 4.96 -9.09
CA THR A 93 -16.55 5.11 -7.65
C THR A 93 -16.20 6.54 -7.22
N GLY A 94 -15.98 7.45 -8.16
CA GLY A 94 -15.38 8.76 -7.85
C GLY A 94 -15.88 9.96 -8.65
N PHE A 95 -16.98 9.84 -9.38
CA PHE A 95 -17.46 10.90 -10.27
C PHE A 95 -18.10 12.10 -9.55
N ASP A 96 -18.47 11.95 -8.27
CA ASP A 96 -19.08 13.00 -7.45
C ASP A 96 -18.60 12.89 -5.99
N PRO A 97 -18.40 14.03 -5.26
CA PRO A 97 -17.96 13.99 -3.86
C PRO A 97 -18.85 13.18 -2.92
N GLU A 98 -20.19 13.14 -3.12
CA GLU A 98 -21.08 12.34 -2.29
C GLU A 98 -20.95 10.84 -2.60
N VAL A 99 -20.70 10.49 -3.86
CA VAL A 99 -20.36 9.10 -4.25
C VAL A 99 -19.03 8.67 -3.64
N VAL A 100 -18.04 9.55 -3.63
CA VAL A 100 -16.76 9.29 -2.95
C VAL A 100 -16.96 8.99 -1.46
N LYS A 101 -17.77 9.78 -0.75
CA LYS A 101 -18.09 9.55 0.67
C LYS A 101 -18.84 8.23 0.87
N LEU A 102 -19.80 7.94 -0.02
CA LEU A 102 -20.53 6.68 -0.02
C LEU A 102 -19.57 5.49 -0.19
N MET A 103 -18.69 5.54 -1.17
CA MET A 103 -17.73 4.45 -1.43
C MET A 103 -16.76 4.23 -0.27
N ARG A 104 -16.32 5.29 0.42
CA ARG A 104 -15.53 5.17 1.66
C ARG A 104 -16.31 4.42 2.74
N ARG A 105 -17.56 4.79 2.98
CA ARG A 105 -18.41 4.13 3.98
C ARG A 105 -18.63 2.66 3.64
N LEU A 106 -18.91 2.33 2.38
CA LEU A 106 -19.05 0.93 1.93
C LEU A 106 -17.75 0.15 2.05
N SER A 107 -16.61 0.77 1.70
CA SER A 107 -15.27 0.20 1.89
C SER A 107 -15.02 -0.20 3.34
N GLU A 108 -15.34 0.68 4.29
CA GLU A 108 -15.20 0.42 5.73
C GLU A 108 -16.16 -0.67 6.21
N GLU A 109 -17.40 -0.61 5.79
CA GLU A 109 -18.46 -1.54 6.21
C GLU A 109 -18.19 -2.97 5.74
N TYR A 110 -17.77 -3.14 4.48
CA TYR A 110 -17.51 -4.45 3.88
C TYR A 110 -16.04 -4.88 4.01
N HIS A 111 -15.17 -4.05 4.57
CA HIS A 111 -13.72 -4.28 4.66
C HIS A 111 -13.08 -4.54 3.29
N LEU A 112 -13.54 -3.84 2.27
CA LEU A 112 -13.04 -3.92 0.89
C LEU A 112 -12.52 -2.55 0.45
N PRO A 113 -11.20 -2.33 0.35
CA PRO A 113 -10.64 -1.07 -0.10
C PRO A 113 -11.06 -0.74 -1.53
N VAL A 114 -11.32 0.54 -1.81
CA VAL A 114 -11.56 1.07 -3.16
C VAL A 114 -10.23 1.55 -3.73
N VAL A 115 -9.71 0.84 -4.75
CA VAL A 115 -8.30 0.94 -5.15
C VAL A 115 -8.02 1.77 -6.41
N ASP A 116 -9.04 2.21 -7.13
CA ASP A 116 -8.91 2.95 -8.39
C ASP A 116 -9.03 4.47 -8.24
N ARG A 117 -8.86 4.99 -7.03
CA ARG A 117 -8.99 6.41 -6.72
C ARG A 117 -7.61 7.04 -6.51
N VAL A 118 -7.54 8.36 -6.72
CA VAL A 118 -6.30 9.13 -6.54
C VAL A 118 -5.73 8.96 -5.13
N GLU A 119 -6.61 8.90 -4.13
CA GLU A 119 -6.21 8.69 -2.74
C GLU A 119 -5.58 7.30 -2.53
N ALA A 120 -6.08 6.27 -3.21
CA ALA A 120 -5.49 4.93 -3.13
C ALA A 120 -4.10 4.89 -3.77
N MET A 121 -3.87 5.64 -4.85
CA MET A 121 -2.52 5.77 -5.42
C MET A 121 -1.54 6.39 -4.42
N GLN A 122 -1.99 7.35 -3.64
CA GLN A 122 -1.16 7.97 -2.58
C GLN A 122 -1.01 7.04 -1.38
N GLU A 123 -2.09 6.40 -0.94
CA GLU A 123 -2.11 5.49 0.21
C GLU A 123 -1.19 4.28 0.01
N TYR A 124 -1.23 3.68 -1.19
CA TYR A 124 -0.45 2.48 -1.51
C TYR A 124 0.84 2.76 -2.26
N ASP A 125 1.17 4.03 -2.46
CA ASP A 125 2.39 4.52 -3.11
C ASP A 125 2.64 3.83 -4.46
N PHE A 126 1.69 3.94 -5.38
CA PHE A 126 1.85 3.46 -6.75
C PHE A 126 1.56 4.56 -7.79
N THR A 127 2.13 4.40 -8.96
CA THR A 127 1.92 5.29 -10.11
C THR A 127 1.38 4.50 -11.29
N TYR A 128 0.39 5.06 -12.00
CA TYR A 128 -0.05 4.46 -13.26
C TYR A 128 1.03 4.57 -14.32
N SER A 129 1.25 3.45 -15.04
CA SER A 129 2.13 3.37 -16.19
C SER A 129 1.38 2.77 -17.37
N GLY A 130 1.52 3.37 -18.54
CA GLY A 130 0.89 2.90 -19.77
C GLY A 130 1.93 2.43 -20.80
N TYR A 131 1.47 2.07 -21.99
CA TYR A 131 2.34 1.71 -23.11
C TYR A 131 3.30 2.86 -23.48
N ASP A 132 4.56 2.52 -23.73
CA ASP A 132 5.57 3.49 -24.21
C ASP A 132 5.63 3.47 -25.74
N GLY A 133 4.62 4.07 -26.37
CA GLY A 133 4.51 4.17 -27.83
C GLY A 133 3.26 3.51 -28.38
N ALA A 134 3.31 3.10 -29.66
CA ALA A 134 2.17 2.49 -30.33
C ALA A 134 1.75 1.17 -29.65
N SER A 135 0.44 0.94 -29.59
CA SER A 135 -0.17 -0.22 -28.93
C SER A 135 -1.43 -0.74 -29.64
N LYS A 136 -1.54 -0.52 -30.95
CA LYS A 136 -2.72 -0.91 -31.75
C LYS A 136 -2.70 -2.37 -32.18
N THR A 137 -1.53 -2.98 -32.29
CA THR A 137 -1.36 -4.37 -32.68
C THR A 137 -0.72 -5.19 -31.53
N PRO A 138 -0.86 -6.52 -31.50
CA PRO A 138 -0.22 -7.36 -30.49
C PRO A 138 1.30 -7.14 -30.39
N ALA A 139 1.97 -7.02 -31.54
CA ALA A 139 3.42 -6.78 -31.59
C ALA A 139 3.81 -5.39 -31.05
N GLU A 140 3.01 -4.37 -31.36
CA GLU A 140 3.21 -3.03 -30.81
C GLU A 140 2.97 -3.00 -29.29
N LYS A 141 1.92 -3.68 -28.80
CA LYS A 141 1.64 -3.82 -27.37
C LYS A 141 2.83 -4.45 -26.65
N GLU A 142 3.32 -5.59 -27.12
CA GLU A 142 4.49 -6.28 -26.54
C GLU A 142 5.72 -5.37 -26.52
N ALA A 143 6.07 -4.75 -27.65
CA ALA A 143 7.24 -3.89 -27.74
C ALA A 143 7.12 -2.62 -26.88
N SER A 144 5.95 -1.99 -26.86
CA SER A 144 5.68 -0.78 -26.07
C SER A 144 5.66 -1.06 -24.57
N PHE A 145 5.13 -2.21 -24.16
CA PHE A 145 5.15 -2.65 -22.77
C PHE A 145 6.59 -2.90 -22.29
N ILE A 146 7.40 -3.61 -23.08
CA ILE A 146 8.80 -3.86 -22.71
C ILE A 146 9.58 -2.55 -22.59
N ARG A 147 9.37 -1.57 -23.49
CA ARG A 147 9.98 -0.24 -23.38
C ARG A 147 9.50 0.52 -22.12
N MET A 148 8.23 0.37 -21.76
CA MET A 148 7.71 0.94 -20.51
C MET A 148 8.46 0.36 -19.29
N LEU A 149 8.72 -0.97 -19.28
CA LEU A 149 9.48 -1.59 -18.19
C LEU A 149 10.91 -1.02 -18.05
N ASP A 150 11.52 -0.52 -19.15
CA ASP A 150 12.84 0.13 -19.11
C ASP A 150 12.86 1.46 -18.36
N LYS A 151 11.68 2.07 -18.17
CA LYS A 151 11.53 3.38 -17.51
C LYS A 151 11.14 3.27 -16.04
N LEU A 152 10.90 2.06 -15.53
CA LEU A 152 10.53 1.85 -14.14
C LEU A 152 11.74 2.06 -13.23
N GLU A 153 11.50 2.73 -12.11
CA GLU A 153 12.54 3.02 -11.12
C GLU A 153 12.55 1.94 -10.02
N PRO A 154 13.73 1.45 -9.61
CA PRO A 154 13.84 0.47 -8.53
C PRO A 154 13.20 0.96 -7.22
N GLY A 155 12.53 0.06 -6.52
CA GLY A 155 11.88 0.33 -5.23
C GLY A 155 10.57 1.10 -5.31
N LYS A 156 10.09 1.45 -6.51
CA LYS A 156 8.77 2.06 -6.71
C LYS A 156 7.74 1.05 -7.17
N ARG A 157 6.47 1.36 -6.93
CA ARG A 157 5.33 0.55 -7.34
C ARG A 157 4.63 1.19 -8.53
N TYR A 158 4.26 0.36 -9.50
CA TYR A 158 3.58 0.79 -10.71
C TYR A 158 2.34 -0.05 -10.97
N MET A 159 1.30 0.60 -11.45
CA MET A 159 0.08 -0.02 -11.91
C MET A 159 0.04 0.04 -13.44
N PHE A 160 -0.06 -1.12 -14.08
CA PHE A 160 -0.42 -1.22 -15.49
C PHE A 160 -1.79 -1.88 -15.57
N LEU A 161 -2.74 -1.24 -16.25
CA LEU A 161 -4.11 -1.71 -16.37
C LEU A 161 -4.46 -1.88 -17.84
N ASP A 162 -4.97 -3.05 -18.18
CA ASP A 162 -5.54 -3.31 -19.51
C ASP A 162 -6.57 -4.45 -19.43
N HIS A 163 -7.29 -4.73 -20.53
CA HIS A 163 -8.45 -5.59 -20.56
C HIS A 163 -8.19 -6.81 -21.49
N PRO A 164 -7.70 -7.95 -20.97
CA PRO A 164 -7.47 -9.14 -21.78
C PRO A 164 -8.79 -9.85 -22.13
N ALA A 165 -8.90 -10.33 -23.39
CA ALA A 165 -9.94 -11.25 -23.80
C ALA A 165 -9.45 -12.08 -24.99
N LEU A 166 -10.20 -13.13 -25.35
CA LEU A 166 -9.95 -13.92 -26.55
C LEU A 166 -10.74 -13.34 -27.74
N ASP A 167 -10.12 -13.29 -28.93
CA ASP A 167 -10.81 -12.95 -30.17
C ASP A 167 -11.66 -14.16 -30.63
N ASN A 168 -12.87 -14.23 -30.10
CA ASN A 168 -13.86 -15.26 -30.43
C ASN A 168 -15.17 -14.63 -30.86
N GLU A 169 -16.12 -15.45 -31.32
CA GLU A 169 -17.41 -14.98 -31.85
C GLU A 169 -18.23 -14.19 -30.82
N GLU A 170 -18.14 -14.54 -29.53
CA GLU A 170 -18.80 -13.81 -28.46
C GLU A 170 -18.19 -12.40 -28.30
N MET A 171 -16.87 -12.30 -28.20
CA MET A 171 -16.19 -11.02 -28.02
C MET A 171 -16.35 -10.09 -29.22
N LYS A 172 -16.49 -10.61 -30.45
CA LYS A 172 -16.78 -9.82 -31.66
C LYS A 172 -18.12 -9.11 -31.62
N THR A 173 -19.04 -9.51 -30.74
CA THR A 173 -20.30 -8.80 -30.53
C THR A 173 -20.16 -7.60 -29.61
N VAL A 174 -19.05 -7.46 -28.93
CA VAL A 174 -18.76 -6.37 -27.98
C VAL A 174 -18.10 -5.22 -28.74
N GLY A 175 -18.68 -4.04 -28.62
CA GLY A 175 -18.17 -2.82 -29.23
C GLY A 175 -19.12 -1.65 -29.05
N HIS A 176 -18.63 -0.47 -29.32
CA HIS A 176 -19.39 0.78 -29.36
C HIS A 176 -18.81 1.70 -30.44
N ILE A 177 -19.53 2.80 -30.75
CA ILE A 177 -19.05 3.79 -31.73
C ILE A 177 -17.65 4.30 -31.34
N GLY A 178 -16.66 4.13 -32.23
CA GLY A 178 -15.28 4.52 -32.01
C GLY A 178 -14.39 3.47 -31.34
N TYR A 179 -14.95 2.30 -30.98
CA TYR A 179 -14.18 1.14 -30.50
C TYR A 179 -14.82 -0.16 -31.00
N GLU A 180 -14.74 -0.37 -32.30
CA GLU A 180 -15.35 -1.52 -33.00
C GLU A 180 -14.42 -2.76 -33.01
N ASN A 181 -13.12 -2.57 -32.78
CA ASN A 181 -12.11 -3.64 -32.84
C ASN A 181 -11.80 -4.27 -31.47
N VAL A 182 -12.76 -4.27 -30.56
CA VAL A 182 -12.56 -4.70 -29.16
C VAL A 182 -11.97 -6.10 -29.04
N ALA A 183 -12.49 -7.08 -29.82
CA ALA A 183 -12.05 -8.46 -29.74
C ALA A 183 -10.56 -8.61 -30.09
N MET A 184 -10.14 -8.04 -31.21
CA MET A 184 -8.75 -8.08 -31.67
C MET A 184 -7.81 -7.31 -30.72
N ASP A 185 -8.23 -6.13 -30.25
CA ASP A 185 -7.43 -5.32 -29.34
C ASP A 185 -7.18 -6.05 -28.01
N ARG A 186 -8.22 -6.64 -27.43
CA ARG A 186 -8.16 -7.39 -26.17
C ARG A 186 -7.42 -8.73 -26.30
N GLN A 187 -7.50 -9.38 -27.46
CA GLN A 187 -6.64 -10.54 -27.76
C GLN A 187 -5.16 -10.13 -27.70
N GLY A 188 -4.81 -8.95 -28.24
CA GLY A 188 -3.45 -8.43 -28.15
C GLY A 188 -2.97 -8.21 -26.72
N VAL A 189 -3.87 -7.88 -25.78
CA VAL A 189 -3.57 -7.82 -24.34
C VAL A 189 -3.36 -9.21 -23.75
N THR A 190 -4.17 -10.18 -24.17
CA THR A 190 -3.99 -11.59 -23.78
C THR A 190 -2.63 -12.12 -24.23
N ASP A 191 -2.26 -11.84 -25.50
CA ASP A 191 -0.96 -12.22 -26.06
C ASP A 191 0.19 -11.57 -25.29
N LEU A 192 0.06 -10.29 -24.93
CA LEU A 192 1.02 -9.55 -24.12
C LEU A 192 1.24 -10.22 -22.75
N PHE A 193 0.18 -10.49 -21.99
CA PHE A 193 0.29 -11.04 -20.63
C PHE A 193 0.72 -12.52 -20.62
N THR A 194 0.57 -13.22 -21.74
CA THR A 194 1.05 -14.60 -21.88
C THR A 194 2.41 -14.70 -22.55
N SER A 195 2.96 -13.61 -23.09
CA SER A 195 4.21 -13.56 -23.86
C SER A 195 5.41 -14.10 -23.06
N PRO A 196 6.16 -15.08 -23.58
CA PRO A 196 7.43 -15.51 -23.00
C PRO A 196 8.46 -14.37 -22.93
N LYS A 197 8.48 -13.45 -23.90
CA LYS A 197 9.41 -12.32 -23.92
C LYS A 197 9.11 -11.33 -22.80
N VAL A 198 7.83 -11.04 -22.55
CA VAL A 198 7.42 -10.17 -21.43
C VAL A 198 7.80 -10.81 -20.10
N LYS A 199 7.51 -12.10 -19.92
CA LYS A 199 7.90 -12.84 -18.72
C LYS A 199 9.42 -12.82 -18.50
N GLN A 200 10.19 -12.96 -19.56
CA GLN A 200 11.65 -12.88 -19.46
C GLN A 200 12.11 -11.46 -19.13
N ALA A 201 11.53 -10.42 -19.76
CA ALA A 201 11.87 -9.04 -19.46
C ALA A 201 11.58 -8.65 -18.01
N LEU A 202 10.46 -9.08 -17.43
CA LEU A 202 10.13 -8.88 -16.01
C LEU A 202 11.21 -9.52 -15.12
N LYS A 203 11.60 -10.77 -15.44
CA LYS A 203 12.63 -11.50 -14.69
C LYS A 203 14.01 -10.83 -14.79
N ASP A 204 14.44 -10.45 -16.00
CA ASP A 204 15.75 -9.83 -16.25
C ASP A 204 15.88 -8.47 -15.54
N LYS A 205 14.77 -7.79 -15.33
CA LYS A 205 14.71 -6.50 -14.62
C LYS A 205 14.42 -6.62 -13.12
N ASN A 206 14.30 -7.85 -12.61
CA ASN A 206 13.96 -8.13 -11.22
C ASN A 206 12.69 -7.40 -10.77
N ILE A 207 11.62 -7.46 -11.60
CA ILE A 207 10.32 -6.87 -11.31
C ILE A 207 9.42 -7.92 -10.65
N ASP A 208 8.98 -7.63 -9.43
CA ASP A 208 8.03 -8.45 -8.71
C ASP A 208 6.60 -8.05 -9.09
N LEU A 209 5.79 -9.04 -9.53
CA LEU A 209 4.37 -8.85 -9.71
C LEU A 209 3.66 -9.07 -8.38
N ILE A 210 2.95 -8.05 -7.94
CA ILE A 210 2.17 -8.07 -6.70
C ILE A 210 0.69 -7.88 -7.01
N SER A 211 -0.16 -8.34 -6.12
CA SER A 211 -1.61 -8.16 -6.21
C SER A 211 -2.08 -6.98 -5.34
N TYR A 212 -3.32 -6.55 -5.52
CA TYR A 212 -3.94 -5.59 -4.60
C TYR A 212 -4.05 -6.16 -3.19
N ASN A 213 -4.29 -7.46 -3.05
CA ASN A 213 -4.31 -8.10 -1.75
C ASN A 213 -2.95 -8.00 -1.02
N ASP A 214 -1.84 -7.94 -1.76
CA ASP A 214 -0.51 -7.70 -1.17
C ASP A 214 -0.33 -6.25 -0.71
N LEU A 215 -0.97 -5.29 -1.42
CA LEU A 215 -0.96 -3.87 -1.04
C LEU A 215 -1.90 -3.57 0.12
N THR A 216 -3.08 -4.20 0.12
CA THR A 216 -4.19 -3.91 1.04
C THR A 216 -4.24 -4.88 2.22
N LYS A 217 -3.19 -5.66 2.42
CA LYS A 217 -3.15 -6.74 3.41
C LYS A 217 -3.33 -6.18 4.81
N GLU A 218 -4.58 -6.09 5.22
CA GLU A 218 -4.90 -5.80 6.62
C GLU A 218 -4.41 -6.96 7.51
N LEU A 219 -3.96 -6.59 8.70
CA LEU A 219 -3.67 -7.59 9.71
C LEU A 219 -4.93 -8.42 9.96
N PRO A 220 -4.83 -9.78 10.01
CA PRO A 220 -5.99 -10.60 10.26
C PRO A 220 -6.67 -10.18 11.57
N ARG A 221 -8.00 -10.17 11.58
CA ARG A 221 -8.82 -9.75 12.71
C ARG A 221 -9.44 -10.96 13.41
N ALA A 222 -9.73 -10.82 14.70
CA ALA A 222 -10.49 -11.79 15.48
C ALA A 222 -11.34 -11.05 16.52
N GLU A 223 -12.42 -11.69 16.95
CA GLU A 223 -13.23 -11.18 18.04
C GLU A 223 -12.43 -11.14 19.36
N ALA A 224 -12.56 -10.05 20.08
CA ALA A 224 -12.01 -9.95 21.42
C ALA A 224 -12.82 -10.81 22.42
N SER A 225 -12.15 -11.37 23.41
CA SER A 225 -12.86 -11.99 24.52
C SER A 225 -13.66 -10.96 25.32
N LYS A 226 -14.76 -11.38 25.96
CA LYS A 226 -15.56 -10.50 26.83
C LYS A 226 -14.72 -9.86 27.94
N ALA A 227 -13.70 -10.57 28.43
CA ALA A 227 -12.78 -10.03 29.44
C ALA A 227 -11.92 -8.90 28.85
N LEU A 228 -11.40 -9.06 27.64
CA LEU A 228 -10.64 -8.04 26.94
C LEU A 228 -11.51 -6.82 26.62
N ASP A 229 -12.75 -7.03 26.15
CA ASP A 229 -13.70 -5.94 25.89
C ASP A 229 -13.93 -5.07 27.12
N LYS A 230 -14.16 -5.71 28.26
CA LYS A 230 -14.33 -5.03 29.55
C LYS A 230 -13.08 -4.28 29.98
N ALA A 231 -11.91 -4.91 29.84
CA ALA A 231 -10.61 -4.30 30.19
C ALA A 231 -10.31 -3.11 29.28
N PHE A 232 -10.55 -3.23 27.98
CA PHE A 232 -10.38 -2.16 27.01
C PHE A 232 -11.26 -0.95 27.32
N GLY A 233 -12.55 -1.18 27.60
CA GLY A 233 -13.46 -0.11 28.00
C GLY A 233 -13.04 0.56 29.32
N ASN A 234 -12.50 -0.21 30.29
CA ASN A 234 -11.96 0.36 31.53
C ASN A 234 -10.72 1.23 31.26
N TYR A 235 -9.82 0.77 30.41
CA TYR A 235 -8.63 1.50 30.00
C TYR A 235 -8.98 2.85 29.37
N LEU A 236 -9.89 2.87 28.38
CA LEU A 236 -10.30 4.11 27.72
C LEU A 236 -10.92 5.12 28.71
N ARG A 237 -11.70 4.64 29.68
CA ARG A 237 -12.24 5.51 30.74
C ARG A 237 -11.14 6.08 31.65
N ALA A 238 -10.13 5.26 31.96
CA ALA A 238 -8.99 5.72 32.77
C ALA A 238 -8.15 6.76 32.01
N VAL A 239 -7.87 6.55 30.72
CA VAL A 239 -7.18 7.51 29.85
C VAL A 239 -7.91 8.85 29.81
N LYS A 240 -9.23 8.83 29.58
CA LYS A 240 -10.06 10.04 29.58
C LYS A 240 -10.06 10.74 30.95
N LYS A 241 -10.16 9.99 32.06
CA LYS A 241 -10.12 10.54 33.41
C LYS A 241 -8.77 11.16 33.74
N ALA A 242 -7.69 10.62 33.22
CA ALA A 242 -6.33 11.11 33.40
C ALA A 242 -5.96 12.25 32.42
N ASP A 243 -6.91 12.70 31.61
CA ASP A 243 -6.73 13.74 30.59
C ASP A 243 -5.50 13.48 29.69
N GLN A 244 -5.34 12.19 29.28
CA GLN A 244 -4.26 11.80 28.40
C GLN A 244 -4.70 11.93 26.94
N ASP A 245 -3.86 12.53 26.13
CA ASP A 245 -4.05 12.66 24.68
C ASP A 245 -3.67 11.35 23.99
N LEU A 246 -4.66 10.50 23.72
CA LEU A 246 -4.51 9.23 23.02
C LEU A 246 -5.22 9.31 21.67
N HIS A 247 -4.45 9.20 20.57
CA HIS A 247 -4.98 9.32 19.21
C HIS A 247 -5.46 7.99 18.64
N SER A 248 -4.78 6.91 18.93
CA SER A 248 -5.18 5.58 18.48
C SER A 248 -4.66 4.48 19.40
N ILE A 249 -5.32 3.34 19.35
CA ILE A 249 -4.87 2.13 20.03
C ILE A 249 -5.22 0.92 19.20
N MET A 250 -4.25 0.00 19.04
CA MET A 250 -4.45 -1.29 18.40
C MET A 250 -3.91 -2.38 19.34
N ILE A 251 -4.67 -3.46 19.49
CA ILE A 251 -4.25 -4.63 20.26
C ILE A 251 -4.19 -5.83 19.33
N LEU A 252 -3.00 -6.42 19.23
CA LEU A 252 -2.76 -7.67 18.53
C LEU A 252 -2.66 -8.81 19.55
N GLN A 253 -3.35 -9.92 19.24
CA GLN A 253 -3.25 -11.15 20.01
C GLN A 253 -3.11 -12.33 19.04
N HIS A 254 -2.04 -13.12 19.20
CA HIS A 254 -1.72 -14.24 18.30
C HIS A 254 -1.69 -13.84 16.80
N GLY A 255 -1.11 -12.68 16.50
CA GLY A 255 -0.99 -12.15 15.13
C GLY A 255 -2.28 -11.59 14.52
N LYS A 256 -3.36 -11.47 15.31
CA LYS A 256 -4.64 -10.94 14.87
C LYS A 256 -4.99 -9.66 15.63
N VAL A 257 -5.54 -8.67 14.94
CA VAL A 257 -6.10 -7.48 15.58
C VAL A 257 -7.39 -7.87 16.29
N VAL A 258 -7.41 -7.73 17.61
CA VAL A 258 -8.58 -8.02 18.44
C VAL A 258 -9.28 -6.77 18.93
N LYS A 259 -8.60 -5.62 18.94
CA LYS A 259 -9.15 -4.29 19.18
C LYS A 259 -8.38 -3.24 18.39
N GLU A 260 -9.12 -2.29 17.87
CA GLU A 260 -8.58 -1.09 17.24
C GLU A 260 -9.57 0.05 17.48
N GLN A 261 -9.06 1.22 17.84
CA GLN A 261 -9.89 2.41 18.00
C GLN A 261 -9.07 3.67 17.71
N TRP A 262 -9.68 4.59 17.03
CA TRP A 262 -9.21 5.95 16.75
C TRP A 262 -9.94 6.91 17.66
N LEU A 263 -9.24 7.93 18.14
CA LEU A 263 -9.74 8.87 19.15
C LEU A 263 -9.45 10.30 18.70
N GLY A 264 -10.26 11.25 19.16
CA GLY A 264 -10.15 12.64 18.72
C GLY A 264 -10.54 12.81 17.24
N GLU A 265 -9.78 13.64 16.51
CA GLU A 265 -10.01 13.92 15.08
C GLU A 265 -9.22 13.00 14.13
N GLY A 266 -8.47 12.02 14.70
CA GLY A 266 -7.66 11.08 13.92
C GLY A 266 -8.46 9.89 13.41
N ASP A 267 -8.02 9.34 12.28
CA ASP A 267 -8.50 8.10 11.70
C ASP A 267 -7.31 7.19 11.33
N ARG A 268 -7.57 6.05 10.68
CA ARG A 268 -6.53 5.10 10.26
C ARG A 268 -5.52 5.68 9.25
N HIS A 269 -5.85 6.78 8.58
CA HIS A 269 -5.03 7.42 7.56
C HIS A 269 -4.31 8.68 8.07
N THR A 270 -4.60 9.08 9.31
CA THR A 270 -3.98 10.26 9.92
C THR A 270 -2.52 9.96 10.29
N PRO A 271 -1.52 10.62 9.68
CA PRO A 271 -0.12 10.41 10.01
C PRO A 271 0.20 10.86 11.43
N HIS A 272 0.96 10.06 12.16
CA HIS A 272 1.44 10.37 13.50
C HIS A 272 2.96 10.44 13.55
N ILE A 273 3.48 11.40 14.32
CA ILE A 273 4.91 11.48 14.57
C ILE A 273 5.31 10.29 15.47
N LEU A 274 6.14 9.41 14.94
CA LEU A 274 6.58 8.20 15.64
C LEU A 274 7.57 8.47 16.78
N ASN A 275 8.25 9.64 16.78
CA ASN A 275 9.32 9.93 17.74
C ASN A 275 10.28 8.74 17.83
N SER A 276 10.59 8.28 19.03
CA SER A 276 11.54 7.17 19.25
C SER A 276 11.00 5.79 18.88
N VAL A 277 9.73 5.63 18.55
CA VAL A 277 9.23 4.37 17.95
C VAL A 277 9.92 4.09 16.61
N SER A 278 10.39 5.13 15.90
CA SER A 278 11.22 5.00 14.69
C SER A 278 12.48 4.14 14.88
N LYS A 279 13.01 4.03 16.11
CA LYS A 279 14.17 3.16 16.40
C LYS A 279 13.87 1.68 16.17
N THR A 280 12.63 1.27 16.24
CA THR A 280 12.19 -0.10 15.91
C THR A 280 12.45 -0.42 14.44
N PHE A 281 12.20 0.53 13.54
CA PHE A 281 12.48 0.35 12.12
C PHE A 281 13.98 0.19 11.86
N THR A 282 14.84 1.00 12.52
CA THR A 282 16.29 0.85 12.42
C THR A 282 16.74 -0.52 12.93
N ALA A 283 16.22 -0.98 14.07
CA ALA A 283 16.54 -2.30 14.61
C ALA A 283 16.08 -3.44 13.68
N THR A 284 14.93 -3.29 13.03
CA THR A 284 14.42 -4.24 12.03
C THR A 284 15.33 -4.30 10.80
N ALA A 285 15.81 -3.14 10.31
CA ALA A 285 16.77 -3.09 9.20
C ALA A 285 18.07 -3.82 9.53
N ILE A 286 18.60 -3.69 10.75
CA ILE A 286 19.73 -4.52 11.23
C ILE A 286 19.35 -6.00 11.19
N GLY A 287 18.13 -6.38 11.59
CA GLY A 287 17.64 -7.75 11.52
C GLY A 287 17.65 -8.33 10.11
N PHE A 288 17.23 -7.56 9.11
CA PHE A 288 17.32 -7.97 7.70
C PHE A 288 18.76 -8.16 7.24
N ALA A 289 19.67 -7.22 7.55
CA ALA A 289 21.08 -7.35 7.19
C ALA A 289 21.74 -8.59 7.85
N VAL A 290 21.34 -8.94 9.07
CA VAL A 290 21.75 -10.20 9.72
C VAL A 290 21.19 -11.42 8.98
N ALA A 291 19.92 -11.41 8.63
CA ALA A 291 19.27 -12.52 7.91
C ALA A 291 19.87 -12.73 6.52
N GLU A 292 20.28 -11.65 5.85
CA GLU A 292 21.00 -11.70 4.57
C GLU A 292 22.49 -12.05 4.70
N GLY A 293 22.98 -12.25 5.91
CA GLY A 293 24.39 -12.58 6.16
C GLY A 293 25.39 -11.44 5.95
N LYS A 294 24.92 -10.20 5.79
CA LYS A 294 25.77 -9.02 5.54
C LYS A 294 26.50 -8.54 6.78
N LEU A 295 25.98 -8.79 7.97
CA LEU A 295 26.60 -8.47 9.25
C LEU A 295 26.14 -9.44 10.34
N LYS A 296 26.84 -9.39 11.48
CA LYS A 296 26.48 -10.10 12.72
C LYS A 296 26.33 -9.09 13.85
N VAL A 297 25.44 -9.33 14.77
CA VAL A 297 25.28 -8.45 15.96
C VAL A 297 26.52 -8.39 16.84
N THR A 298 27.46 -9.32 16.67
CA THR A 298 28.76 -9.37 17.35
C THR A 298 29.89 -8.63 16.61
N ASP A 299 29.61 -8.10 15.41
CA ASP A 299 30.60 -7.35 14.66
C ASP A 299 30.95 -6.06 15.40
N LYS A 300 32.25 -5.70 15.33
CA LYS A 300 32.77 -4.51 16.02
C LYS A 300 32.33 -3.25 15.29
N VAL A 301 31.77 -2.31 16.01
CA VAL A 301 31.29 -1.03 15.43
C VAL A 301 32.38 -0.30 14.70
N ILE A 302 33.59 -0.28 15.24
CA ILE A 302 34.74 0.40 14.64
C ILE A 302 35.16 -0.15 13.27
N SER A 303 34.83 -1.42 12.96
CA SER A 303 35.18 -2.02 11.67
C SER A 303 34.42 -1.42 10.48
N PHE A 304 33.30 -0.78 10.72
CA PHE A 304 32.53 -0.09 9.70
C PHE A 304 32.98 1.34 9.41
N PHE A 305 33.83 1.90 10.28
CA PHE A 305 34.21 3.31 10.22
C PHE A 305 35.75 3.54 10.40
N PRO A 306 36.60 2.85 9.63
CA PRO A 306 38.06 2.92 9.82
C PRO A 306 38.63 4.33 9.66
N ASP A 307 38.02 5.16 8.79
CA ASP A 307 38.45 6.53 8.48
C ASP A 307 37.91 7.59 9.45
N GLN A 308 37.06 7.19 10.41
CA GLN A 308 36.36 8.08 11.34
C GLN A 308 36.74 7.84 12.81
N LEU A 309 37.76 7.00 13.04
CA LEU A 309 38.24 6.67 14.39
C LEU A 309 38.92 7.88 15.05
N PRO A 310 38.77 8.04 16.38
CA PRO A 310 39.56 9.00 17.13
C PRO A 310 41.08 8.64 17.10
N ALA A 311 41.94 9.63 17.35
CA ALA A 311 43.37 9.42 17.37
C ALA A 311 43.81 8.32 18.36
N GLU A 312 43.07 8.19 19.47
CA GLU A 312 43.26 7.13 20.46
C GLU A 312 41.97 6.31 20.57
N VAL A 313 42.06 5.02 20.22
CA VAL A 313 40.91 4.08 20.32
C VAL A 313 41.01 3.37 21.67
N SER A 314 40.09 3.69 22.56
CA SER A 314 40.04 3.12 23.91
C SER A 314 39.80 1.60 23.88
N PRO A 315 40.17 0.85 24.94
CA PRO A 315 39.89 -0.58 25.05
C PRO A 315 38.39 -0.89 24.92
N TYR A 316 37.54 -0.09 25.53
CA TYR A 316 36.08 -0.28 25.46
C TYR A 316 35.51 0.00 24.09
N LEU A 317 36.03 0.98 23.36
CA LEU A 317 35.61 1.25 21.98
C LEU A 317 35.98 0.07 21.05
N LYS A 318 37.14 -0.60 21.30
CA LYS A 318 37.51 -1.83 20.57
C LYS A 318 36.59 -3.02 20.85
N GLU A 319 35.97 -3.06 22.04
CA GLU A 319 35.03 -4.11 22.43
C GLU A 319 33.59 -3.82 21.98
N LEU A 320 33.25 -2.58 21.56
CA LEU A 320 31.92 -2.17 21.19
C LEU A 320 31.39 -2.95 19.98
N GLU A 321 30.25 -3.64 20.15
CA GLU A 321 29.57 -4.45 19.12
C GLU A 321 28.20 -3.87 18.77
N ILE A 322 27.66 -4.25 17.61
CA ILE A 322 26.31 -3.84 17.15
C ILE A 322 25.24 -4.12 18.20
N ARG A 323 25.30 -5.29 18.86
CA ARG A 323 24.33 -5.63 19.92
C ARG A 323 24.31 -4.63 21.06
N HIS A 324 25.43 -3.99 21.40
CA HIS A 324 25.49 -3.01 22.47
C HIS A 324 24.81 -1.68 22.07
N LEU A 325 24.78 -1.35 20.78
CA LEU A 325 23.97 -0.24 20.26
C LEU A 325 22.47 -0.58 20.27
N LEU A 326 22.09 -1.77 19.85
CA LEU A 326 20.70 -2.27 19.87
C LEU A 326 20.11 -2.29 21.28
N THR A 327 20.93 -2.61 22.28
CA THR A 327 20.49 -2.69 23.68
C THR A 327 20.74 -1.42 24.48
N MET A 328 21.18 -0.33 23.81
CA MET A 328 21.52 0.94 24.47
C MET A 328 22.49 0.81 25.64
N SER A 329 23.46 -0.08 25.49
CA SER A 329 24.50 -0.39 26.47
C SER A 329 25.90 -0.17 25.89
N SER A 330 26.08 0.91 25.15
CA SER A 330 27.33 1.25 24.44
C SER A 330 28.53 1.53 25.33
N GLY A 331 28.30 1.83 26.61
CA GLY A 331 29.34 2.16 27.58
C GLY A 331 29.52 3.66 27.83
N HIS A 332 28.75 4.52 27.20
CA HIS A 332 28.70 5.94 27.56
C HIS A 332 28.01 6.11 28.91
N ASP A 333 28.39 7.14 29.65
CA ASP A 333 27.77 7.51 30.93
C ASP A 333 26.50 8.36 30.73
N VAL A 334 26.46 9.13 29.65
CA VAL A 334 25.37 9.99 29.23
C VAL A 334 25.11 9.85 27.72
N ASP A 335 23.91 10.22 27.28
CA ASP A 335 23.58 10.22 25.84
C ASP A 335 24.44 11.25 25.09
N PRO A 336 25.37 10.82 24.20
CA PRO A 336 26.22 11.72 23.43
C PRO A 336 25.46 12.53 22.37
N THR A 337 24.16 12.33 22.17
CA THR A 337 23.31 13.15 21.30
C THR A 337 23.36 14.63 21.67
N ALA A 338 23.57 14.95 22.94
CA ALA A 338 23.75 16.33 23.38
C ALA A 338 24.95 17.03 22.72
N LEU A 339 26.01 16.29 22.38
CA LEU A 339 27.19 16.83 21.70
C LEU A 339 26.89 17.27 20.26
N VAL A 340 25.98 16.56 19.58
CA VAL A 340 25.55 16.91 18.22
C VAL A 340 24.73 18.21 18.19
N ARG A 341 24.02 18.49 19.25
CA ARG A 341 23.13 19.67 19.36
C ARG A 341 23.85 20.92 19.86
N GLN A 342 25.15 20.84 20.15
CA GLN A 342 25.93 22.01 20.49
C GLN A 342 26.10 22.94 19.30
N GLU A 343 26.09 24.25 19.55
CA GLU A 343 26.29 25.28 18.53
C GLU A 343 27.60 25.04 17.77
N GLY A 344 27.55 25.09 16.45
CA GLY A 344 28.66 24.83 15.57
C GLY A 344 28.81 23.37 15.13
N ASN A 345 28.01 22.43 15.67
CA ASN A 345 28.07 21.01 15.33
C ASN A 345 26.97 20.56 14.33
N GLU A 346 26.16 21.47 13.78
CA GLU A 346 25.04 21.12 12.88
C GLU A 346 25.49 20.41 11.59
N LYS A 347 26.75 20.68 11.16
CA LYS A 347 27.37 20.03 9.99
C LYS A 347 28.46 19.03 10.37
N ALA A 348 28.61 18.73 11.65
CA ALA A 348 29.65 17.82 12.11
C ALA A 348 29.32 16.37 11.72
N ASP A 349 30.38 15.57 11.62
CA ASP A 349 30.29 14.13 11.41
C ASP A 349 29.81 13.43 12.70
N TRP A 350 28.55 13.03 12.75
CA TRP A 350 27.95 12.41 13.93
C TRP A 350 28.58 11.06 14.28
N VAL A 351 29.13 10.34 13.29
CA VAL A 351 29.88 9.11 13.54
C VAL A 351 31.15 9.43 14.33
N LYS A 352 31.90 10.45 13.92
CA LYS A 352 33.09 10.89 14.65
C LYS A 352 32.77 11.36 16.06
N ILE A 353 31.67 12.12 16.24
CA ILE A 353 31.24 12.56 17.56
C ILE A 353 30.97 11.35 18.47
N PHE A 354 30.23 10.35 17.96
CA PHE A 354 29.93 9.15 18.74
C PHE A 354 31.18 8.37 19.11
N LEU A 355 32.07 8.11 18.14
CA LEU A 355 33.30 7.34 18.35
C LEU A 355 34.35 8.05 19.24
N SER A 356 34.28 9.38 19.30
CA SER A 356 35.17 10.21 20.14
C SER A 356 34.62 10.44 21.54
N ALA A 357 33.34 10.20 21.78
CA ALA A 357 32.75 10.35 23.10
C ALA A 357 33.28 9.27 24.07
N PRO A 358 33.62 9.62 25.31
CA PRO A 358 34.23 8.68 26.25
C PRO A 358 33.28 7.51 26.59
N LEU A 359 33.79 6.29 26.47
CA LEU A 359 33.16 5.09 27.02
C LEU A 359 33.78 4.81 28.40
N VAL A 360 33.00 5.08 29.45
CA VAL A 360 33.51 4.93 30.84
C VAL A 360 33.09 3.60 31.46
N HIS A 361 32.06 2.94 30.87
CA HIS A 361 31.62 1.62 31.25
C HIS A 361 32.00 0.59 30.19
N LYS A 362 32.15 -0.66 30.59
CA LYS A 362 32.33 -1.75 29.64
C LYS A 362 31.06 -1.92 28.80
N PRO A 363 31.14 -1.98 27.45
CA PRO A 363 29.98 -2.22 26.59
C PRO A 363 29.20 -3.45 27.03
N GLY A 364 27.87 -3.32 27.08
CA GLY A 364 26.93 -4.35 27.56
C GLY A 364 26.66 -4.38 29.07
N THR A 365 27.28 -3.52 29.87
CA THR A 365 27.16 -3.57 31.34
C THR A 365 26.35 -2.42 31.95
N TYR A 366 26.17 -1.32 31.21
CA TYR A 366 25.49 -0.13 31.71
C TYR A 366 24.51 0.41 30.66
N PHE A 367 23.25 0.58 31.06
CA PHE A 367 22.20 1.09 30.19
C PHE A 367 22.12 2.60 30.22
N VAL A 368 22.26 3.23 29.07
CA VAL A 368 21.94 4.66 28.85
C VAL A 368 21.14 4.79 27.57
N TYR A 369 19.95 5.39 27.69
CA TYR A 369 19.18 5.72 26.50
C TYR A 369 19.98 6.60 25.57
N ASN A 370 20.24 6.12 24.34
CA ASN A 370 21.25 6.70 23.46
C ASN A 370 20.72 6.80 22.02
N SER A 371 20.26 7.98 21.64
CA SER A 371 19.74 8.22 20.27
C SER A 371 20.87 8.25 19.23
N LEU A 372 22.07 8.73 19.59
CA LEU A 372 23.20 8.73 18.67
C LEU A 372 23.69 7.29 18.40
N GLY A 373 23.54 6.38 19.37
CA GLY A 373 23.78 4.95 19.16
C GLY A 373 22.83 4.34 18.13
N THR A 374 21.56 4.78 18.06
CA THR A 374 20.63 4.35 17.01
C THR A 374 21.02 4.94 15.63
N TYR A 375 21.50 6.19 15.59
CA TYR A 375 22.06 6.77 14.38
C TYR A 375 23.24 5.94 13.86
N MET A 376 24.13 5.45 14.75
CA MET A 376 25.24 4.56 14.36
C MET A 376 24.74 3.28 13.69
N LEU A 377 23.62 2.70 14.16
CA LEU A 377 23.00 1.54 13.50
C LEU A 377 22.53 1.89 12.08
N SER A 378 21.92 3.07 11.87
CA SER A 378 21.53 3.54 10.53
C SER A 378 22.76 3.77 9.63
N ALA A 379 23.83 4.33 10.17
CA ALA A 379 25.08 4.54 9.45
C ALA A 379 25.77 3.21 9.07
N ILE A 380 25.66 2.17 9.90
CA ILE A 380 26.15 0.81 9.59
C ILE A 380 25.36 0.20 8.44
N ILE A 381 24.02 0.32 8.44
CA ILE A 381 23.15 -0.18 7.35
C ILE A 381 23.55 0.43 6.00
N GLN A 382 23.97 1.69 5.96
CA GLN A 382 24.41 2.34 4.72
C GLN A 382 25.76 1.82 4.20
N LYS A 383 26.50 1.04 4.99
CA LYS A 383 27.79 0.47 4.62
C LYS A 383 27.71 -0.97 4.11
N VAL A 384 26.58 -1.62 4.31
CA VAL A 384 26.35 -3.04 3.96
C VAL A 384 25.22 -3.23 2.97
#